data_d95853aab9d87ca6fffbc01c41808e9f
#
_entry.id   d95853aab9d87ca6fffbc01c41808e9f
#
_cell.length_a   1.000
_cell.length_b   1.000
_cell.length_c   1.000
_cell.angle_alpha   90.00
_cell.angle_beta   90.00
_cell.angle_gamma   90.00
#
_symmetry.space_group_name_H-M   'P 1'
#
loop_
_entity.id
_entity.type
_entity.pdbx_description
1 polymer ?
#
loop_
_entity_poly.entity_id
_entity_poly.type
_entity_poly.pdbx_seq_one_letter_code
_entity_poly.pdbx_strand_id
1 'polypeptide(L)'
;MIKIGIIVPWDSPFMFTANAFNMMNWEHPEGCELKFIMGVGWCPAARHNDGVAKAQDWKADLIMFNGGDHLCPKDIVKLMKKRIDEGWDMVQAMVPSRGICGAFSTPFVATSYKVVGPLPKDTYITNCPPKSIQCLTYKDEPQESHICGTGNIMMKSEIFDGLERPYFEEHIKKDKLYGRECVQDSKFVARCTIEGGARLFCDTSIKLIHLDIFGIDDTYTERFRDKTGQMDWNPSKDLRKFV
;
A
#
# COMPACT_ATOMS: atom_id res chain seq x y z
N MET A 1 -18.18 13.35 -15.04
CA MET A 1 -17.08 12.37 -15.29
C MET A 1 -16.18 12.42 -14.06
N ILE A 2 -15.97 11.27 -13.41
CA ILE A 2 -15.16 11.17 -12.18
C ILE A 2 -13.69 11.17 -12.58
N LYS A 3 -12.87 11.98 -11.94
CA LYS A 3 -11.42 12.08 -12.18
C LYS A 3 -10.67 11.27 -11.15
N ILE A 4 -9.86 10.32 -11.59
CA ILE A 4 -9.04 9.47 -10.74
C ILE A 4 -7.56 9.75 -10.99
N GLY A 5 -6.89 10.40 -10.05
CA GLY A 5 -5.45 10.65 -10.08
C GLY A 5 -4.68 9.44 -9.54
N ILE A 6 -3.90 8.77 -10.38
CA ILE A 6 -3.08 7.62 -9.98
C ILE A 6 -1.65 8.12 -9.75
N ILE A 7 -1.28 8.22 -8.49
CA ILE A 7 0.04 8.71 -8.06
C ILE A 7 1.00 7.54 -7.99
N VAL A 8 2.10 7.65 -8.72
CA VAL A 8 3.25 6.74 -8.63
C VAL A 8 4.39 7.51 -7.94
N PRO A 9 4.67 7.26 -6.66
CA PRO A 9 5.78 7.90 -5.96
C PRO A 9 7.10 7.34 -6.51
N TRP A 10 7.84 8.18 -7.23
CA TRP A 10 9.01 7.74 -7.98
C TRP A 10 10.27 7.79 -7.12
N ASP A 11 10.91 6.67 -6.86
CA ASP A 11 12.10 6.59 -6.02
C ASP A 11 13.39 6.18 -6.74
N SER A 12 13.27 5.86 -8.02
CA SER A 12 14.39 5.45 -8.87
C SER A 12 14.25 6.08 -10.25
N PRO A 13 15.33 6.38 -10.97
CA PRO A 13 15.27 6.75 -12.37
C PRO A 13 14.73 5.61 -13.26
N PHE A 14 14.58 4.41 -12.70
CA PHE A 14 14.10 3.23 -13.40
C PHE A 14 12.84 2.68 -12.73
N MET A 15 11.71 2.84 -13.39
CA MET A 15 10.51 2.07 -13.09
C MET A 15 10.73 0.64 -13.58
N PHE A 16 10.24 -0.35 -12.85
CA PHE A 16 10.16 -1.68 -13.42
C PHE A 16 9.33 -1.63 -14.70
N THR A 17 9.93 -1.99 -15.82
CA THR A 17 9.25 -2.00 -17.12
C THR A 17 7.95 -2.79 -17.07
N ALA A 18 7.95 -3.92 -16.32
CA ALA A 18 6.76 -4.73 -16.11
C ALA A 18 5.63 -3.96 -15.43
N ASN A 19 5.92 -3.09 -14.45
CA ASN A 19 4.91 -2.25 -13.80
C ASN A 19 4.33 -1.22 -14.78
N ALA A 20 5.18 -0.57 -15.58
CA ALA A 20 4.72 0.38 -16.58
C ALA A 20 3.78 -0.28 -17.60
N PHE A 21 4.14 -1.44 -18.15
CA PHE A 21 3.27 -2.21 -19.05
C PHE A 21 1.99 -2.67 -18.35
N ASN A 22 2.06 -3.07 -17.10
CA ASN A 22 0.88 -3.45 -16.33
C ASN A 22 -0.10 -2.28 -16.22
N MET A 23 0.37 -1.09 -15.83
CA MET A 23 -0.48 0.10 -15.73
C MET A 23 -1.09 0.53 -17.07
N MET A 24 -0.36 0.40 -18.17
CA MET A 24 -0.88 0.71 -19.51
C MET A 24 -2.04 -0.20 -19.94
N ASN A 25 -2.14 -1.39 -19.35
CA ASN A 25 -3.19 -2.35 -19.62
C ASN A 25 -4.35 -2.31 -18.62
N TRP A 26 -4.36 -1.35 -17.68
CA TRP A 26 -5.47 -1.25 -16.75
C TRP A 26 -6.76 -0.83 -17.43
N GLU A 27 -7.84 -1.46 -17.02
CA GLU A 27 -9.17 -1.14 -17.51
C GLU A 27 -9.69 0.14 -16.87
N HIS A 28 -10.21 1.03 -17.71
CA HIS A 28 -10.82 2.27 -17.24
C HIS A 28 -12.26 2.00 -16.78
N PRO A 29 -12.64 2.42 -15.56
CA PRO A 29 -14.04 2.38 -15.16
C PRO A 29 -14.87 3.30 -16.05
N GLU A 30 -16.09 2.88 -16.35
CA GLU A 30 -17.03 3.69 -17.14
C GLU A 30 -17.32 5.03 -16.44
N GLY A 31 -17.39 6.11 -17.22
CA GLY A 31 -17.62 7.46 -16.71
C GLY A 31 -16.45 8.07 -15.94
N CYS A 32 -15.27 7.44 -15.97
CA CYS A 32 -14.06 7.92 -15.30
C CYS A 32 -13.00 8.40 -16.30
N GLU A 33 -12.26 9.42 -15.87
CA GLU A 33 -11.02 9.88 -16.49
C GLU A 33 -9.85 9.51 -15.59
N LEU A 34 -8.86 8.79 -16.12
CA LEU A 34 -7.65 8.39 -15.38
C LEU A 34 -6.48 9.28 -15.78
N LYS A 35 -5.71 9.73 -14.80
CA LYS A 35 -4.44 10.44 -15.00
C LYS A 35 -3.35 9.83 -14.16
N PHE A 36 -2.30 9.33 -14.80
CA PHE A 36 -1.08 8.91 -14.11
C PHE A 36 -0.25 10.13 -13.73
N ILE A 37 0.11 10.22 -12.47
CA ILE A 37 0.80 11.35 -11.85
C ILE A 37 2.09 10.85 -11.22
N MET A 38 3.21 11.30 -11.75
CA MET A 38 4.50 11.01 -11.15
C MET A 38 4.74 11.95 -9.97
N GLY A 39 4.85 11.41 -8.77
CA GLY A 39 5.29 12.13 -7.59
C GLY A 39 6.81 12.16 -7.53
N VAL A 40 7.40 13.35 -7.49
CA VAL A 40 8.86 13.56 -7.48
C VAL A 40 9.32 14.22 -6.19
N GLY A 41 10.52 13.90 -5.75
CA GLY A 41 11.09 14.47 -4.55
C GLY A 41 12.31 13.70 -4.07
N TRP A 42 13.02 14.29 -3.12
CA TRP A 42 14.26 13.74 -2.57
C TRP A 42 14.05 12.59 -1.57
N CYS A 43 12.84 12.46 -1.05
CA CYS A 43 12.45 11.39 -0.13
C CYS A 43 11.04 10.88 -0.45
N PRO A 44 10.65 9.71 0.04
CA PRO A 44 9.32 9.16 -0.19
C PRO A 44 8.19 10.11 0.23
N ALA A 45 8.27 10.77 1.39
CA ALA A 45 7.26 11.74 1.84
C ALA A 45 7.09 12.90 0.85
N ALA A 46 8.20 13.47 0.35
CA ALA A 46 8.16 14.55 -0.62
C ALA A 46 7.48 14.11 -1.92
N ARG A 47 7.74 12.88 -2.38
CA ARG A 47 7.11 12.31 -3.59
C ARG A 47 5.61 12.13 -3.45
N HIS A 48 5.16 11.63 -2.29
CA HIS A 48 3.74 11.49 -2.01
C HIS A 48 3.05 12.86 -1.96
N ASN A 49 3.64 13.82 -1.24
CA ASN A 49 3.08 15.19 -1.15
C ASN A 49 3.03 15.89 -2.51
N ASP A 50 4.08 15.77 -3.34
CA ASP A 50 4.11 16.34 -4.69
C ASP A 50 3.03 15.69 -5.58
N GLY A 51 2.88 14.37 -5.52
CA GLY A 51 1.83 13.65 -6.24
C GLY A 51 0.43 14.11 -5.85
N VAL A 52 0.17 14.26 -4.54
CA VAL A 52 -1.12 14.77 -4.03
C VAL A 52 -1.38 16.19 -4.53
N ALA A 53 -0.40 17.09 -4.44
CA ALA A 53 -0.56 18.46 -4.94
C ALA A 53 -0.94 18.48 -6.43
N LYS A 54 -0.26 17.70 -7.27
CA LYS A 54 -0.59 17.59 -8.70
C LYS A 54 -1.97 16.98 -8.95
N ALA A 55 -2.42 16.02 -8.13
CA ALA A 55 -3.75 15.45 -8.23
C ALA A 55 -4.84 16.47 -7.84
N GLN A 56 -4.60 17.25 -6.78
CA GLN A 56 -5.48 18.34 -6.35
C GLN A 56 -5.56 19.46 -7.38
N ASP A 57 -4.44 19.88 -7.97
CA ASP A 57 -4.40 20.87 -9.06
C ASP A 57 -5.22 20.41 -10.28
N TRP A 58 -5.21 19.12 -10.56
CA TRP A 58 -6.03 18.52 -11.61
C TRP A 58 -7.50 18.35 -11.19
N LYS A 59 -7.83 18.61 -9.93
CA LYS A 59 -9.16 18.41 -9.33
C LYS A 59 -9.62 16.95 -9.44
N ALA A 60 -8.77 16.04 -9.01
CA ALA A 60 -9.11 14.64 -8.90
C ALA A 60 -10.20 14.45 -7.84
N ASP A 61 -11.24 13.66 -8.14
CA ASP A 61 -12.28 13.26 -7.20
C ASP A 61 -11.78 12.11 -6.31
N LEU A 62 -11.00 11.22 -6.91
CA LEU A 62 -10.35 10.10 -6.23
C LEU A 62 -8.84 10.14 -6.47
N ILE A 63 -8.09 9.77 -5.45
CA ILE A 63 -6.64 9.63 -5.50
C ILE A 63 -6.27 8.19 -5.21
N MET A 64 -5.49 7.58 -6.10
CA MET A 64 -4.94 6.24 -5.92
C MET A 64 -3.43 6.32 -5.86
N PHE A 65 -2.82 5.76 -4.82
CA PHE A 65 -1.40 5.52 -4.79
C PHE A 65 -1.09 4.12 -5.32
N ASN A 66 -0.11 4.02 -6.19
CA ASN A 66 0.40 2.75 -6.69
C ASN A 66 1.93 2.74 -6.59
N GLY A 67 2.49 1.74 -5.92
CA GLY A 67 3.93 1.56 -5.89
C GLY A 67 4.49 1.29 -7.30
N GLY A 68 5.63 1.88 -7.62
CA GLY A 68 6.31 1.70 -8.92
C GLY A 68 6.82 0.27 -9.17
N ASP A 69 6.58 -0.63 -8.24
CA ASP A 69 7.05 -2.00 -8.17
C ASP A 69 5.92 -3.03 -7.92
N HIS A 70 4.69 -2.65 -8.20
CA HIS A 70 3.54 -3.54 -8.07
C HIS A 70 2.98 -3.95 -9.43
N LEU A 71 2.64 -5.23 -9.59
CA LEU A 71 1.77 -5.69 -10.66
C LEU A 71 0.38 -5.92 -10.11
N CYS A 72 -0.59 -5.23 -10.67
CA CYS A 72 -1.97 -5.26 -10.27
C CYS A 72 -2.83 -6.01 -11.29
N PRO A 73 -3.97 -6.58 -10.88
CA PRO A 73 -4.99 -7.02 -11.82
C PRO A 73 -5.37 -5.87 -12.77
N LYS A 74 -5.68 -6.18 -14.03
CA LYS A 74 -6.03 -5.15 -15.01
C LYS A 74 -7.28 -4.34 -14.64
N ASP A 75 -8.16 -4.89 -13.85
CA ASP A 75 -9.41 -4.29 -13.38
C ASP A 75 -9.28 -3.62 -11.98
N ILE A 76 -8.05 -3.45 -11.47
CA ILE A 76 -7.78 -2.91 -10.12
C ILE A 76 -8.53 -1.62 -9.82
N VAL A 77 -8.54 -0.68 -10.78
CA VAL A 77 -9.21 0.63 -10.59
C VAL A 77 -10.71 0.45 -10.45
N LYS A 78 -11.31 -0.46 -11.24
CA LYS A 78 -12.75 -0.78 -11.16
C LYS A 78 -13.10 -1.42 -9.82
N LEU A 79 -12.28 -2.38 -9.37
CA LEU A 79 -12.50 -3.09 -8.11
C LEU A 79 -12.45 -2.12 -6.92
N MET A 80 -11.43 -1.27 -6.86
CA MET A 80 -11.30 -0.30 -5.77
C MET A 80 -12.40 0.77 -5.83
N LYS A 81 -12.70 1.30 -7.02
CA LYS A 81 -13.78 2.27 -7.20
C LYS A 81 -15.12 1.72 -6.75
N LYS A 82 -15.43 0.45 -7.07
CA LYS A 82 -16.65 -0.20 -6.61
C LYS A 82 -16.81 -0.11 -5.09
N ARG A 83 -15.74 -0.32 -4.31
CA ARG A 83 -15.78 -0.21 -2.86
C ARG A 83 -16.00 1.23 -2.38
N ILE A 84 -15.40 2.20 -3.07
CA ILE A 84 -15.70 3.62 -2.80
C ILE A 84 -17.19 3.91 -3.04
N ASP A 85 -17.76 3.42 -4.13
CA ASP A 85 -19.18 3.59 -4.47
C ASP A 85 -20.12 2.89 -3.44
N GLU A 86 -19.65 1.83 -2.78
CA GLU A 86 -20.33 1.17 -1.66
C GLU A 86 -20.29 1.96 -0.35
N GLY A 87 -19.66 3.15 -0.34
CA GLY A 87 -19.63 4.08 0.80
C GLY A 87 -18.36 4.06 1.64
N TRP A 88 -17.31 3.37 1.19
CA TRP A 88 -16.01 3.45 1.83
C TRP A 88 -15.28 4.74 1.42
N ASP A 89 -14.49 5.29 2.33
CA ASP A 89 -13.71 6.50 2.06
C ASP A 89 -12.34 6.18 1.49
N MET A 90 -11.79 5.05 1.90
CA MET A 90 -10.50 4.51 1.49
C MET A 90 -10.61 3.01 1.21
N VAL A 91 -9.88 2.54 0.21
CA VAL A 91 -9.82 1.12 -0.17
C VAL A 91 -8.39 0.71 -0.41
N GLN A 92 -7.93 -0.31 0.28
CA GLN A 92 -6.63 -0.91 0.07
C GLN A 92 -6.77 -2.26 -0.64
N ALA A 93 -6.03 -2.46 -1.72
CA ALA A 93 -5.64 -3.78 -2.18
C ALA A 93 -4.40 -4.22 -1.40
N MET A 94 -4.44 -5.44 -0.88
CA MET A 94 -3.40 -5.93 0.01
C MET A 94 -2.08 -6.14 -0.73
N VAL A 95 -1.01 -5.47 -0.27
CA VAL A 95 0.34 -5.59 -0.84
C VAL A 95 1.14 -6.63 -0.06
N PRO A 96 1.70 -7.67 -0.70
CA PRO A 96 2.60 -8.59 -0.03
C PRO A 96 3.82 -7.87 0.50
N SER A 97 4.17 -8.10 1.77
CA SER A 97 5.41 -7.53 2.32
C SER A 97 6.64 -8.16 1.66
N ARG A 98 7.59 -7.34 1.27
CA ARG A 98 8.92 -7.79 0.86
C ARG A 98 9.72 -8.31 2.04
N GLY A 99 9.32 -9.27 2.76
CA GLY A 99 10.01 -9.78 3.93
C GLY A 99 11.47 -10.16 3.72
N ILE A 100 12.30 -9.18 3.43
CA ILE A 100 13.77 -9.32 3.48
C ILE A 100 14.22 -9.79 4.85
N CYS A 101 13.39 -9.58 5.80
CA CYS A 101 13.53 -10.08 7.15
C CYS A 101 13.09 -11.53 7.25
N GLY A 102 13.46 -12.38 6.31
CA GLY A 102 13.32 -13.84 6.40
C GLY A 102 13.93 -14.46 7.65
N ALA A 103 14.54 -13.65 8.49
CA ALA A 103 15.00 -14.05 9.81
C ALA A 103 13.89 -14.07 10.86
N PHE A 104 12.71 -13.53 10.56
CA PHE A 104 11.67 -13.38 11.57
C PHE A 104 10.47 -14.27 11.28
N SER A 105 10.17 -15.06 12.24
CA SER A 105 9.16 -16.09 12.36
C SER A 105 7.70 -15.63 12.19
N THR A 106 7.45 -14.41 11.75
CA THR A 106 6.10 -13.95 11.46
C THR A 106 5.73 -14.30 10.02
N PRO A 107 4.58 -14.92 9.79
CA PRO A 107 4.07 -15.12 8.45
C PRO A 107 3.97 -13.76 7.78
N PHE A 108 4.32 -13.69 6.50
CA PHE A 108 4.31 -12.46 5.73
C PHE A 108 2.96 -11.86 5.75
N VAL A 109 2.96 -10.77 6.40
CA VAL A 109 1.77 -10.07 6.64
C VAL A 109 1.68 -9.05 5.54
N ALA A 110 0.61 -9.04 4.89
CA ALA A 110 0.19 -7.89 4.16
C ALA A 110 0.20 -6.68 5.08
N THR A 111 0.50 -5.53 4.53
CA THR A 111 0.67 -4.28 5.27
C THR A 111 -0.66 -3.67 5.71
N SER A 112 -1.57 -4.46 6.28
CA SER A 112 -2.86 -3.98 6.76
C SER A 112 -3.15 -4.43 8.17
N TYR A 113 -3.61 -3.51 9.01
CA TYR A 113 -3.82 -3.75 10.43
C TYR A 113 -5.15 -3.18 10.90
N LYS A 114 -5.84 -3.98 11.71
CA LYS A 114 -7.05 -3.58 12.43
C LYS A 114 -6.70 -3.23 13.87
N VAL A 115 -7.14 -2.07 14.33
CA VAL A 115 -7.04 -1.69 15.73
C VAL A 115 -8.13 -2.42 16.50
N VAL A 116 -7.75 -3.19 17.50
CA VAL A 116 -8.67 -4.01 18.31
C VAL A 116 -8.62 -3.65 19.80
N GLY A 117 -7.76 -2.73 20.19
CA GLY A 117 -7.61 -2.27 21.58
C GLY A 117 -7.05 -0.86 21.64
N PRO A 118 -6.90 -0.30 22.84
CA PRO A 118 -6.40 1.07 23.00
C PRO A 118 -4.99 1.20 22.44
N LEU A 119 -4.79 2.24 21.62
CA LEU A 119 -3.48 2.64 21.14
C LEU A 119 -2.89 3.65 22.14
N PRO A 120 -1.64 3.48 22.58
CA PRO A 120 -0.94 4.50 23.33
C PRO A 120 -0.81 5.78 22.48
N LYS A 121 -0.84 6.95 23.11
CA LYS A 121 -0.53 8.22 22.42
C LYS A 121 0.87 8.13 21.80
N ASP A 122 1.00 8.68 20.60
CA ASP A 122 2.27 8.67 19.83
C ASP A 122 2.81 7.29 19.46
N THR A 123 1.92 6.31 19.32
CA THR A 123 2.33 4.96 18.95
C THR A 123 2.47 4.85 17.43
N TYR A 124 3.65 4.44 16.99
CA TYR A 124 3.87 3.94 15.63
C TYR A 124 3.49 2.47 15.56
N ILE A 125 3.12 1.98 14.37
CA ILE A 125 2.68 0.59 14.17
C ILE A 125 3.69 -0.41 14.72
N THR A 126 4.96 -0.17 14.52
CA THR A 126 6.06 -1.01 14.98
C THR A 126 6.17 -1.10 16.51
N ASN A 127 5.59 -0.15 17.23
CA ASN A 127 5.59 -0.10 18.69
C ASN A 127 4.21 -0.39 19.29
N CYS A 128 3.23 -0.77 18.47
CA CYS A 128 1.91 -1.13 18.98
C CYS A 128 2.00 -2.41 19.83
N PRO A 129 1.39 -2.43 21.01
CA PRO A 129 1.28 -3.65 21.75
C PRO A 129 0.55 -4.72 20.91
N PRO A 130 1.05 -5.96 20.86
CA PRO A 130 0.43 -7.03 20.06
C PRO A 130 -1.06 -7.26 20.33
N LYS A 131 -1.54 -6.82 21.50
CA LYS A 131 -2.96 -6.90 21.89
C LYS A 131 -3.82 -5.75 21.35
N SER A 132 -3.21 -4.71 20.80
CA SER A 132 -3.94 -3.52 20.31
C SER A 132 -4.17 -3.53 18.81
N ILE A 133 -3.44 -4.36 18.07
CA ILE A 133 -3.57 -4.49 16.63
C ILE A 133 -3.68 -5.94 16.21
N GLN A 134 -4.52 -6.17 15.23
CA GLN A 134 -4.64 -7.43 14.50
C GLN A 134 -4.10 -7.22 13.09
N CYS A 135 -3.19 -8.07 12.67
CA CYS A 135 -2.69 -8.09 11.33
C CYS A 135 -3.65 -8.84 10.40
N LEU A 136 -4.02 -8.23 9.29
CA LEU A 136 -4.83 -8.89 8.26
C LEU A 136 -3.95 -9.69 7.31
N THR A 137 -4.47 -10.80 6.82
CA THR A 137 -3.80 -11.70 5.88
C THR A 137 -4.68 -11.95 4.67
N TYR A 138 -4.14 -12.55 3.62
CA TYR A 138 -4.93 -12.97 2.44
C TYR A 138 -5.95 -14.09 2.72
N LYS A 139 -5.93 -14.65 3.93
CA LYS A 139 -6.92 -15.66 4.38
C LYS A 139 -8.11 -15.03 5.08
N ASP A 140 -8.00 -13.77 5.45
CA ASP A 140 -9.09 -13.05 6.07
C ASP A 140 -10.10 -12.60 5.01
N GLU A 141 -11.37 -12.57 5.39
CA GLU A 141 -12.39 -11.95 4.54
C GLU A 141 -12.13 -10.45 4.39
N PRO A 142 -12.52 -9.86 3.23
CA PRO A 142 -12.45 -8.41 3.05
C PRO A 142 -13.18 -7.69 4.17
N GLN A 143 -12.51 -6.73 4.82
CA GLN A 143 -13.05 -6.09 6.02
C GLN A 143 -12.49 -4.70 6.27
N GLU A 144 -13.09 -4.01 7.22
CA GLU A 144 -12.59 -2.74 7.72
C GLU A 144 -11.20 -2.89 8.33
N SER A 145 -10.34 -1.95 8.01
CA SER A 145 -8.97 -1.82 8.50
C SER A 145 -8.74 -0.39 9.01
N HIS A 146 -7.62 -0.13 9.66
CA HIS A 146 -7.33 1.21 10.21
C HIS A 146 -5.96 1.72 9.81
N ILE A 147 -5.03 0.85 9.51
CA ILE A 147 -3.65 1.20 9.24
C ILE A 147 -3.13 0.32 8.10
N CYS A 148 -2.52 0.95 7.11
CA CYS A 148 -1.84 0.24 6.03
C CYS A 148 -0.74 1.11 5.41
N GLY A 149 0.07 0.50 4.54
CA GLY A 149 0.96 1.24 3.66
C GLY A 149 0.20 1.84 2.48
N THR A 150 0.81 2.81 1.82
CA THR A 150 0.23 3.47 0.63
C THR A 150 0.62 2.79 -0.68
N GLY A 151 1.12 1.58 -0.62
CA GLY A 151 1.59 0.86 -1.81
C GLY A 151 0.52 0.66 -2.88
N ASN A 152 -0.72 0.40 -2.47
CA ASN A 152 -1.86 0.29 -3.38
C ASN A 152 -3.16 0.62 -2.62
N ILE A 153 -3.51 1.90 -2.60
CA ILE A 153 -4.66 2.42 -1.89
C ILE A 153 -5.37 3.49 -2.71
N MET A 154 -6.68 3.43 -2.78
CA MET A 154 -7.53 4.47 -3.38
C MET A 154 -8.32 5.16 -2.28
N MET A 155 -8.51 6.47 -2.40
CA MET A 155 -9.24 7.27 -1.42
C MET A 155 -9.96 8.45 -2.08
N LYS A 156 -10.99 8.95 -1.41
CA LYS A 156 -11.66 10.19 -1.79
C LYS A 156 -10.73 11.38 -1.60
N SER A 157 -10.72 12.30 -2.55
CA SER A 157 -9.86 13.49 -2.49
C SER A 157 -10.20 14.41 -1.32
N GLU A 158 -11.46 14.46 -0.91
CA GLU A 158 -11.95 15.25 0.21
C GLU A 158 -11.31 14.92 1.58
N ILE A 159 -10.73 13.72 1.72
CA ILE A 159 -9.98 13.34 2.93
C ILE A 159 -8.83 14.32 3.20
N PHE A 160 -8.21 14.82 2.14
CA PHE A 160 -7.08 15.75 2.27
C PHE A 160 -7.48 17.14 2.75
N ASP A 161 -8.74 17.52 2.58
CA ASP A 161 -9.24 18.84 3.01
C ASP A 161 -9.28 18.96 4.54
N GLY A 162 -9.47 17.85 5.23
CA GLY A 162 -9.47 17.78 6.69
C GLY A 162 -8.10 17.61 7.35
N LEU A 163 -7.03 17.49 6.55
CA LEU A 163 -5.71 17.20 7.05
C LEU A 163 -4.76 18.39 6.95
N GLU A 164 -3.97 18.61 8.00
CA GLU A 164 -2.90 19.60 7.99
C GLU A 164 -1.73 19.14 7.10
N ARG A 165 -1.14 20.07 6.35
CA ARG A 165 0.06 19.83 5.52
C ARG A 165 1.34 19.97 6.36
N PRO A 166 2.40 19.22 6.04
CA PRO A 166 2.48 18.21 4.98
C PRO A 166 1.67 16.95 5.35
N TYR A 167 1.04 16.34 4.35
CA TYR A 167 0.25 15.11 4.56
C TYR A 167 1.13 13.93 4.95
N PHE A 168 2.26 13.81 4.27
CA PHE A 168 3.28 12.81 4.54
C PHE A 168 4.50 13.49 5.16
N GLU A 169 4.92 12.98 6.29
CA GLU A 169 6.09 13.47 7.02
C GLU A 169 7.15 12.39 7.10
N GLU A 170 8.39 12.76 6.83
CA GLU A 170 9.50 11.83 7.03
C GLU A 170 9.90 11.82 8.52
N HIS A 171 9.43 10.80 9.23
CA HIS A 171 9.87 10.56 10.60
C HIS A 171 11.06 9.62 10.61
N ILE A 172 12.25 10.20 10.75
CA ILE A 172 13.45 9.43 11.05
C ILE A 172 13.52 9.29 12.57
N LYS A 173 12.96 8.21 13.12
CA LYS A 173 13.27 7.83 14.49
C LYS A 173 14.54 7.00 14.48
N LYS A 174 15.54 7.38 15.28
CA LYS A 174 16.66 6.47 15.58
C LYS A 174 16.13 5.35 16.45
N ASP A 175 15.86 4.20 15.84
CA ASP A 175 15.68 2.96 16.57
C ASP A 175 17.03 2.54 17.16
N LYS A 176 17.01 2.06 18.41
CA LYS A 176 18.20 1.54 19.08
C LYS A 176 18.78 0.31 18.40
N LEU A 177 17.98 -0.43 17.62
CA LEU A 177 18.38 -1.66 16.93
C LEU A 177 18.73 -1.45 15.44
N TYR A 178 18.02 -0.59 14.72
CA TYR A 178 18.13 -0.47 13.25
C TYR A 178 18.49 0.94 12.78
N GLY A 179 18.66 1.90 13.67
CA GLY A 179 19.16 3.25 13.39
C GLY A 179 18.19 4.20 12.71
N ARG A 180 17.22 3.74 11.94
CA ARG A 180 16.20 4.57 11.26
C ARG A 180 14.93 3.78 10.98
N GLU A 181 13.81 4.36 11.29
CA GLU A 181 12.50 3.83 10.94
C GLU A 181 11.72 4.89 10.16
N CYS A 182 11.26 4.54 8.97
CA CYS A 182 10.42 5.39 8.16
C CYS A 182 9.02 4.79 8.11
N VAL A 183 8.05 5.43 8.74
CA VAL A 183 6.65 4.98 8.83
C VAL A 183 5.69 6.02 8.26
N GLN A 184 6.17 6.82 7.34
CA GLN A 184 5.44 7.96 6.79
C GLN A 184 4.05 7.62 6.23
N ASP A 185 3.98 6.53 5.47
CA ASP A 185 2.77 6.08 4.79
C ASP A 185 1.72 5.55 5.77
N SER A 186 2.14 4.70 6.68
CA SER A 186 1.28 4.15 7.71
C SER A 186 0.79 5.20 8.70
N LYS A 187 1.62 6.20 9.02
CA LYS A 187 1.22 7.35 9.84
C LYS A 187 0.16 8.17 9.12
N PHE A 188 0.34 8.44 7.83
CA PHE A 188 -0.65 9.16 7.04
C PHE A 188 -2.01 8.43 7.08
N VAL A 189 -2.03 7.14 6.80
CA VAL A 189 -3.28 6.35 6.82
C VAL A 189 -3.90 6.35 8.21
N ALA A 190 -3.12 6.19 9.28
CA ALA A 190 -3.62 6.26 10.65
C ALA A 190 -4.22 7.64 10.98
N ARG A 191 -3.64 8.73 10.51
CA ARG A 191 -4.22 10.08 10.63
C ARG A 191 -5.59 10.16 9.94
N CYS A 192 -5.70 9.62 8.73
CA CYS A 192 -6.97 9.61 8.01
C CYS A 192 -8.05 8.82 8.75
N THR A 193 -7.72 7.64 9.25
CA THR A 193 -8.72 6.71 9.82
C THR A 193 -8.97 6.94 11.30
N ILE A 194 -7.92 7.00 12.13
CA ILE A 194 -8.04 7.05 13.58
C ILE A 194 -8.34 8.47 14.06
N GLU A 195 -7.67 9.47 13.48
CA GLU A 195 -7.85 10.86 13.88
C GLU A 195 -8.97 11.53 13.06
N GLY A 196 -9.01 11.28 11.75
CA GLY A 196 -9.97 11.88 10.81
C GLY A 196 -11.29 11.12 10.66
N GLY A 197 -11.38 9.88 11.18
CA GLY A 197 -12.60 9.06 11.12
C GLY A 197 -12.94 8.50 9.74
N ALA A 198 -12.04 8.56 8.76
CA ALA A 198 -12.23 7.97 7.45
C ALA A 198 -12.28 6.43 7.55
N ARG A 199 -13.23 5.82 6.84
CA ARG A 199 -13.41 4.37 6.83
C ARG A 199 -12.55 3.72 5.76
N LEU A 200 -11.63 2.87 6.17
CA LEU A 200 -10.74 2.12 5.29
C LEU A 200 -11.22 0.67 5.13
N PHE A 201 -11.40 0.25 3.89
CA PHE A 201 -11.69 -1.14 3.52
C PHE A 201 -10.43 -1.83 3.01
N CYS A 202 -10.05 -2.95 3.61
CA CYS A 202 -9.01 -3.82 3.10
C CYS A 202 -9.65 -4.93 2.27
N ASP A 203 -9.47 -4.90 0.95
CA ASP A 203 -9.96 -5.95 0.05
C ASP A 203 -8.90 -7.03 -0.14
N THR A 204 -8.96 -8.05 0.70
CA THR A 204 -8.04 -9.19 0.70
C THR A 204 -8.22 -10.08 -0.53
N SER A 205 -9.31 -9.93 -1.28
CA SER A 205 -9.55 -10.68 -2.51
C SER A 205 -8.74 -10.17 -3.70
N ILE A 206 -8.28 -8.91 -3.66
CA ILE A 206 -7.45 -8.32 -4.71
C ILE A 206 -6.00 -8.76 -4.50
N LYS A 207 -5.50 -9.57 -5.41
CA LYS A 207 -4.13 -10.13 -5.35
C LYS A 207 -3.17 -9.30 -6.17
N LEU A 208 -2.10 -8.86 -5.55
CA LEU A 208 -1.01 -8.12 -6.17
C LEU A 208 0.28 -8.94 -6.19
N ILE A 209 1.19 -8.57 -7.08
CA ILE A 209 2.56 -9.05 -7.06
C ILE A 209 3.47 -7.87 -6.73
N HIS A 210 4.27 -8.00 -5.69
CA HIS A 210 5.29 -7.03 -5.33
C HIS A 210 6.60 -7.42 -6.02
N LEU A 211 7.07 -6.57 -6.93
CA LEU A 211 8.29 -6.81 -7.68
C LEU A 211 9.53 -6.57 -6.81
N ASP A 212 10.46 -7.49 -6.92
CA ASP A 212 11.84 -7.36 -6.45
C ASP A 212 12.72 -8.01 -7.52
N ILE A 213 13.91 -8.49 -7.21
CA ILE A 213 14.69 -9.37 -8.08
C ILE A 213 13.91 -10.66 -8.44
N PHE A 214 12.85 -10.96 -7.70
CA PHE A 214 11.83 -11.98 -8.00
C PHE A 214 10.46 -11.48 -7.53
N GLY A 215 9.40 -11.97 -8.16
CA GLY A 215 8.04 -11.60 -7.78
C GLY A 215 7.63 -12.17 -6.42
N ILE A 216 7.14 -11.33 -5.54
CA ILE A 216 6.58 -11.70 -4.24
C ILE A 216 5.06 -11.56 -4.32
N ASP A 217 4.36 -12.67 -4.27
CA ASP A 217 2.90 -12.73 -4.26
C ASP A 217 2.36 -13.33 -2.94
N ASP A 218 1.07 -13.55 -2.88
CA ASP A 218 0.40 -14.11 -1.69
C ASP A 218 0.80 -15.55 -1.36
N THR A 219 1.39 -16.26 -2.32
CA THR A 219 1.85 -17.65 -2.12
C THR A 219 3.36 -17.73 -1.81
N TYR A 220 4.06 -16.59 -1.82
CA TYR A 220 5.51 -16.54 -1.63
C TYR A 220 5.97 -17.31 -0.39
N THR A 221 5.33 -17.10 0.73
CA THR A 221 5.66 -17.78 1.99
C THR A 221 5.47 -19.28 1.92
N GLU A 222 4.40 -19.73 1.24
CA GLU A 222 4.11 -21.17 1.11
C GLU A 222 5.10 -21.86 0.19
N ARG A 223 5.59 -21.14 -0.82
CA ARG A 223 6.55 -21.67 -1.79
C ARG A 223 7.97 -21.80 -1.24
N PHE A 224 8.35 -20.95 -0.30
CA PHE A 224 9.74 -20.84 0.16
C PHE A 224 9.97 -21.29 1.61
N ARG A 225 8.93 -21.73 2.30
CA ARG A 225 9.09 -22.36 3.60
C ARG A 225 9.19 -23.88 3.48
N ASP A 226 10.23 -24.42 4.04
CA ASP A 226 10.31 -25.85 4.29
C ASP A 226 9.41 -26.25 5.49
N LYS A 227 9.36 -27.56 5.79
CA LYS A 227 8.58 -28.10 6.91
C LYS A 227 9.03 -27.60 8.28
N THR A 228 10.22 -27.01 8.38
CA THR A 228 10.78 -26.44 9.63
C THR A 228 10.51 -24.95 9.75
N GLY A 229 9.89 -24.33 8.73
CA GLY A 229 9.65 -22.91 8.65
C GLY A 229 10.85 -22.09 8.16
N GLN A 230 11.93 -22.75 7.77
CA GLN A 230 13.08 -22.09 7.15
C GLN A 230 12.81 -21.79 5.67
N MET A 231 13.38 -20.69 5.20
CA MET A 231 13.28 -20.30 3.80
C MET A 231 14.16 -21.20 2.93
N ASP A 232 13.55 -22.07 2.14
CA ASP A 232 14.25 -22.82 1.08
C ASP A 232 14.16 -22.04 -0.23
N TRP A 233 15.15 -21.20 -0.47
CA TRP A 233 15.17 -20.35 -1.66
C TRP A 233 16.00 -20.96 -2.79
N ASN A 234 15.34 -21.24 -3.91
CA ASN A 234 16.01 -21.66 -5.14
C ASN A 234 15.54 -20.80 -6.32
N PRO A 235 16.22 -19.66 -6.57
CA PRO A 235 15.81 -18.69 -7.59
C PRO A 235 15.69 -19.30 -8.99
N SER A 236 16.42 -20.34 -9.30
CA SER A 236 16.41 -20.97 -10.63
C SER A 236 15.12 -21.75 -10.94
N LYS A 237 14.38 -22.17 -9.92
CA LYS A 237 13.11 -22.88 -10.10
C LYS A 237 11.92 -21.94 -10.30
N ASP A 238 11.98 -20.77 -9.72
CA ASP A 238 10.84 -19.86 -9.64
C ASP A 238 10.78 -18.88 -10.79
N LEU A 239 11.91 -18.39 -11.27
CA LEU A 239 11.95 -17.50 -12.44
C LEU A 239 11.42 -18.18 -13.72
N ARG A 240 11.48 -19.49 -13.85
CA ARG A 240 10.96 -20.23 -15.02
C ARG A 240 9.43 -20.23 -15.16
N LYS A 241 8.69 -19.82 -14.13
CA LYS A 241 7.22 -19.77 -14.18
C LYS A 241 6.69 -18.43 -14.67
N PHE A 242 7.55 -17.41 -14.78
CA PHE A 242 7.19 -16.06 -15.12
C PHE A 242 7.83 -15.56 -16.43
N VAL A 243 8.59 -16.41 -17.11
CA VAL A 243 9.22 -16.12 -18.41
C VAL A 243 8.56 -16.98 -19.49
#